data_e8e0e49dad743d80f5e3380df291d660
#
_entry.id   e8e0e49dad743d80f5e3380df291d660
#
_cell.length_a   1.000
_cell.length_b   1.000
_cell.length_c   1.000
_cell.angle_alpha   90.00
_cell.angle_beta   90.00
_cell.angle_gamma   90.00
#
_symmetry.space_group_name_H-M   'P 1'
#
loop_
_entity.id
_entity.type
_entity.pdbx_description
1 polymer ?
#
loop_
_entity_poly.entity_id
_entity_poly.type
_entity_poly.pdbx_seq_one_letter_code
_entity_poly.pdbx_strand_id
1 'polypeptide(L)'
;EKQDPHQEVYELVSEAKLFDIEVKIPNISLFNKTFGAYKNNLYFGLKDIKSLTGVNGDKVIKAIQETCSEINKKPKQFNWMDVLIYLSPKINATAFKALCSVGFFSTKSIAVTRNKALYEYLIFKNLTKAELKWLTLNYPVRKWSNLYDAFKDLAPTKKEGGGTSKVDRKQVIENEMFFIKNPPYDLSDDPEWIVEQEKKFLGCPVSLSKVEASDTSHSNTTCKEILNGKHGKDICIVANVSRLQKY
;
A
#
# COMPACT_ATOMS: atom_id res chain seq x y z
N GLU A 1 5.79 -29.48 -17.43
CA GLU A 1 4.82 -28.42 -16.98
C GLU A 1 5.63 -27.22 -16.53
N LYS A 2 5.40 -26.05 -17.10
CA LYS A 2 5.98 -24.80 -16.57
C LYS A 2 5.31 -24.54 -15.22
N GLN A 3 6.07 -24.63 -14.16
CA GLN A 3 5.63 -24.25 -12.82
C GLN A 3 5.17 -22.77 -12.86
N ASP A 4 4.05 -22.46 -12.22
CA ASP A 4 3.57 -21.09 -12.11
C ASP A 4 4.64 -20.28 -11.32
N PRO A 5 5.22 -19.21 -11.89
CA PRO A 5 6.23 -18.41 -11.19
C PRO A 5 5.78 -17.89 -9.83
N HIS A 6 4.48 -17.77 -9.61
CA HIS A 6 3.91 -17.36 -8.31
C HIS A 6 3.92 -18.47 -7.28
N GLN A 7 3.79 -19.72 -7.71
CA GLN A 7 3.90 -20.89 -6.84
C GLN A 7 5.34 -21.02 -6.33
N GLU A 8 6.32 -20.84 -7.20
CA GLU A 8 7.73 -20.87 -6.84
C GLU A 8 8.10 -19.79 -5.82
N VAL A 9 7.64 -18.54 -6.03
CA VAL A 9 7.84 -17.44 -5.05
C VAL A 9 7.19 -17.77 -3.70
N TYR A 10 5.98 -18.33 -3.70
CA TYR A 10 5.30 -18.74 -2.48
C TYR A 10 6.08 -19.82 -1.71
N GLU A 11 6.61 -20.81 -2.43
CA GLU A 11 7.41 -21.89 -1.83
C GLU A 11 8.69 -21.35 -1.22
N LEU A 12 9.43 -20.50 -1.94
CA LEU A 12 10.64 -19.84 -1.44
C LEU A 12 10.39 -18.96 -0.20
N VAL A 13 9.30 -18.20 -0.18
CA VAL A 13 8.90 -17.39 0.98
C VAL A 13 8.54 -18.27 2.17
N SER A 14 7.88 -19.39 1.93
CA SER A 14 7.50 -20.34 2.97
C SER A 14 8.73 -21.06 3.53
N GLU A 15 9.68 -21.45 2.68
CA GLU A 15 10.93 -22.06 3.06
C GLU A 15 11.79 -21.09 3.88
N ALA A 16 11.92 -19.83 3.46
CA ALA A 16 12.65 -18.81 4.20
C ALA A 16 12.17 -18.69 5.66
N LYS A 17 10.85 -18.74 5.87
CA LYS A 17 10.25 -18.73 7.22
C LYS A 17 10.64 -19.94 8.07
N LEU A 18 10.87 -21.12 7.48
CA LEU A 18 11.34 -22.30 8.22
C LEU A 18 12.77 -22.13 8.74
N PHE A 19 13.57 -21.27 8.14
CA PHE A 19 14.92 -20.91 8.57
C PHE A 19 14.97 -19.63 9.43
N ASP A 20 13.84 -19.18 9.96
CA ASP A 20 13.71 -17.93 10.72
C ASP A 20 14.19 -16.68 9.94
N ILE A 21 14.11 -16.72 8.62
CA ILE A 21 14.39 -15.60 7.73
C ILE A 21 13.09 -14.87 7.48
N GLU A 22 12.99 -13.63 7.94
CA GLU A 22 11.81 -12.79 7.65
C GLU A 22 11.85 -12.29 6.21
N VAL A 23 10.75 -12.47 5.50
CA VAL A 23 10.53 -11.85 4.20
C VAL A 23 9.65 -10.61 4.38
N LYS A 24 10.12 -9.48 3.87
CA LYS A 24 9.47 -8.17 4.07
C LYS A 24 9.06 -7.53 2.75
N ILE A 25 7.96 -6.82 2.80
CA ILE A 25 7.54 -5.94 1.71
C ILE A 25 8.48 -4.72 1.60
N PRO A 26 8.67 -4.16 0.42
CA PRO A 26 9.39 -2.90 0.27
C PRO A 26 8.57 -1.77 0.89
N ASN A 27 9.25 -0.79 1.49
CA ASN A 27 8.62 0.44 1.94
C ASN A 27 9.45 1.66 1.49
N ILE A 28 8.83 2.83 1.48
CA ILE A 28 9.45 4.04 0.94
C ILE A 28 10.77 4.42 1.62
N SER A 29 10.96 4.03 2.88
CA SER A 29 12.19 4.31 3.64
C SER A 29 13.30 3.31 3.37
N LEU A 30 12.95 2.10 2.95
CA LEU A 30 13.88 1.00 2.66
C LEU A 30 13.33 0.15 1.52
N PHE A 31 13.88 0.30 0.34
CA PHE A 31 13.53 -0.48 -0.83
C PHE A 31 14.75 -0.73 -1.73
N ASN A 32 14.71 -1.86 -2.42
CA ASN A 32 15.65 -2.23 -3.46
C ASN A 32 14.94 -2.20 -4.82
N LYS A 33 15.73 -2.19 -5.89
CA LYS A 33 15.21 -2.31 -7.26
C LYS A 33 14.62 -3.71 -7.49
N THR A 34 15.32 -4.73 -7.05
CA THR A 34 14.95 -6.15 -7.12
C THR A 34 15.07 -6.77 -5.75
N PHE A 35 14.61 -7.99 -5.61
CA PHE A 35 14.71 -8.77 -4.40
C PHE A 35 16.13 -8.73 -3.82
N GLY A 36 16.25 -8.56 -2.53
CA GLY A 36 17.55 -8.41 -1.89
C GLY A 36 17.57 -8.80 -0.43
N ALA A 37 18.75 -9.17 0.07
CA ALA A 37 19.00 -9.48 1.47
C ALA A 37 19.61 -8.28 2.19
N TYR A 38 19.12 -8.00 3.40
CA TYR A 38 19.72 -7.03 4.31
C TYR A 38 19.60 -7.53 5.74
N LYS A 39 20.75 -7.65 6.43
CA LYS A 39 20.86 -8.35 7.72
C LYS A 39 20.30 -9.77 7.58
N ASN A 40 19.45 -10.22 8.47
CA ASN A 40 18.82 -11.55 8.39
C ASN A 40 17.40 -11.51 7.78
N ASN A 41 17.14 -10.54 6.91
CA ASN A 41 15.83 -10.39 6.27
C ASN A 41 15.98 -10.35 4.75
N LEU A 42 14.95 -10.85 4.07
CA LEU A 42 14.76 -10.71 2.64
C LEU A 42 13.71 -9.62 2.36
N TYR A 43 13.94 -8.82 1.34
CA TYR A 43 13.03 -7.75 0.94
C TYR A 43 12.61 -7.93 -0.51
N PHE A 44 11.32 -7.87 -0.77
CA PHE A 44 10.84 -7.71 -2.14
C PHE A 44 11.35 -6.39 -2.70
N GLY A 45 11.78 -6.42 -3.97
CA GLY A 45 12.14 -5.21 -4.69
C GLY A 45 10.93 -4.56 -5.34
N LEU A 46 11.09 -3.32 -5.75
CA LEU A 46 10.02 -2.60 -6.46
C LEU A 46 9.62 -3.27 -7.78
N LYS A 47 10.58 -3.88 -8.49
CA LYS A 47 10.33 -4.56 -9.77
C LYS A 47 9.65 -5.93 -9.62
N ASP A 48 9.62 -6.47 -8.41
CA ASP A 48 8.95 -7.74 -8.12
C ASP A 48 7.43 -7.54 -7.84
N ILE A 49 7.00 -6.29 -7.71
CA ILE A 49 5.57 -5.94 -7.64
C ILE A 49 4.99 -5.97 -9.05
N LYS A 50 3.91 -6.74 -9.31
CA LYS A 50 3.31 -6.95 -10.63
C LYS A 50 3.11 -5.65 -11.38
N SER A 51 2.65 -4.62 -11.02
CA SER A 51 2.44 -3.38 -11.80
C SER A 51 3.71 -2.54 -11.99
N LEU A 52 4.83 -2.93 -11.38
CA LEU A 52 6.08 -2.19 -11.40
C LEU A 52 7.23 -2.92 -12.12
N THR A 53 6.93 -3.99 -12.81
CA THR A 53 7.93 -4.74 -13.60
C THR A 53 8.59 -3.85 -14.67
N GLY A 54 9.82 -4.19 -15.02
CA GLY A 54 10.55 -3.50 -16.11
C GLY A 54 10.80 -2.02 -15.84
N VAL A 55 10.43 -1.17 -16.78
CA VAL A 55 10.65 0.29 -16.78
C VAL A 55 9.83 1.01 -15.71
N ASN A 56 8.68 0.47 -15.30
CA ASN A 56 7.80 1.14 -14.33
C ASN A 56 8.46 1.25 -12.95
N GLY A 57 9.17 0.23 -12.51
CA GLY A 57 9.93 0.29 -11.25
C GLY A 57 11.02 1.35 -11.27
N ASP A 58 11.75 1.48 -12.39
CA ASP A 58 12.77 2.53 -12.55
C ASP A 58 12.14 3.94 -12.52
N LYS A 59 10.96 4.12 -13.13
CA LYS A 59 10.22 5.39 -13.07
C LYS A 59 9.81 5.75 -11.65
N VAL A 60 9.39 4.78 -10.83
CA VAL A 60 9.06 5.01 -9.42
C VAL A 60 10.30 5.45 -8.64
N ILE A 61 11.44 4.77 -8.82
CA ILE A 61 12.70 5.14 -8.17
C ILE A 61 13.09 6.57 -8.54
N LYS A 62 13.04 6.91 -9.82
CA LYS A 62 13.33 8.24 -10.32
C LYS A 62 12.38 9.29 -9.74
N ALA A 63 11.08 9.00 -9.68
CA ALA A 63 10.08 9.90 -9.10
C ALA A 63 10.36 10.18 -7.61
N ILE A 64 10.77 9.17 -6.83
CA ILE A 64 11.17 9.34 -5.44
C ILE A 64 12.41 10.25 -5.33
N GLN A 65 13.44 10.03 -6.16
CA GLN A 65 14.65 10.84 -6.17
C GLN A 65 14.36 12.30 -6.54
N GLU A 66 13.56 12.53 -7.59
CA GLU A 66 13.12 13.88 -7.98
C GLU A 66 12.34 14.57 -6.86
N THR A 67 11.44 13.83 -6.20
CA THR A 67 10.68 14.38 -5.06
C THR A 67 11.60 14.72 -3.90
N CYS A 68 12.57 13.86 -3.56
CA CYS A 68 13.57 14.18 -2.53
C CYS A 68 14.32 15.50 -2.81
N SER A 69 14.73 15.70 -4.07
CA SER A 69 15.43 16.90 -4.50
C SER A 69 14.53 18.13 -4.46
N GLU A 70 13.27 17.99 -4.90
CA GLU A 70 12.30 19.10 -4.97
C GLU A 70 11.94 19.64 -3.59
N ILE A 71 11.68 18.76 -2.60
CA ILE A 71 11.26 19.17 -1.26
C ILE A 71 12.39 19.17 -0.22
N ASN A 72 13.61 18.82 -0.64
CA ASN A 72 14.80 18.70 0.22
C ASN A 72 14.58 17.81 1.44
N LYS A 73 13.97 16.64 1.24
CA LYS A 73 13.70 15.62 2.27
C LYS A 73 14.19 14.25 1.83
N LYS A 74 14.65 13.44 2.79
CA LYS A 74 14.87 12.00 2.54
C LYS A 74 13.53 11.23 2.61
N PRO A 75 13.37 10.08 1.93
CA PRO A 75 12.11 9.33 1.90
C PRO A 75 11.55 9.01 3.30
N LYS A 76 12.44 8.72 4.28
CA LYS A 76 12.05 8.47 5.68
C LYS A 76 11.45 9.67 6.42
N GLN A 77 11.55 10.87 5.85
CA GLN A 77 11.02 12.12 6.40
C GLN A 77 9.72 12.56 5.72
N PHE A 78 9.27 11.83 4.70
CA PHE A 78 8.01 12.14 4.04
C PHE A 78 6.86 11.91 5.00
N ASN A 79 5.89 12.80 4.95
CA ASN A 79 4.55 12.58 5.46
C ASN A 79 3.59 12.22 4.29
N TRP A 80 2.33 11.90 4.61
CA TRP A 80 1.37 11.50 3.59
C TRP A 80 1.05 12.62 2.58
N MET A 81 1.02 13.86 3.02
CA MET A 81 0.80 15.01 2.12
C MET A 81 1.97 15.24 1.16
N ASP A 82 3.22 15.02 1.59
CA ASP A 82 4.38 15.03 0.69
C ASP A 82 4.21 13.97 -0.41
N VAL A 83 3.75 12.78 -0.05
CA VAL A 83 3.51 11.68 -0.99
C VAL A 83 2.39 12.02 -1.97
N LEU A 84 1.26 12.54 -1.50
CA LEU A 84 0.14 12.89 -2.38
C LEU A 84 0.49 14.04 -3.32
N ILE A 85 1.05 15.13 -2.81
CA ILE A 85 1.23 16.37 -3.58
C ILE A 85 2.42 16.29 -4.54
N TYR A 86 3.55 15.72 -4.09
CA TYR A 86 4.80 15.76 -4.88
C TYR A 86 5.15 14.45 -5.55
N LEU A 87 4.85 13.31 -4.92
CA LEU A 87 5.24 12.01 -5.47
C LEU A 87 4.16 11.40 -6.37
N SER A 88 2.88 11.42 -5.94
CA SER A 88 1.82 10.74 -6.68
C SER A 88 1.64 11.22 -8.13
N PRO A 89 1.82 12.53 -8.46
CA PRO A 89 1.68 13.00 -9.83
C PRO A 89 2.77 12.51 -10.80
N LYS A 90 3.90 12.05 -10.27
CA LYS A 90 5.04 11.54 -11.06
C LYS A 90 4.96 10.05 -11.33
N ILE A 91 4.04 9.34 -10.69
CA ILE A 91 3.84 7.89 -10.80
C ILE A 91 2.52 7.61 -11.51
N ASN A 92 2.51 6.66 -12.44
CA ASN A 92 1.25 6.29 -13.09
C ASN A 92 0.26 5.68 -12.06
N ALA A 93 -1.04 5.87 -12.30
CA ALA A 93 -2.08 5.50 -11.35
C ALA A 93 -2.10 4.00 -10.99
N THR A 94 -1.79 3.12 -11.93
CA THR A 94 -1.76 1.67 -11.68
C THR A 94 -0.62 1.30 -10.74
N ALA A 95 0.58 1.84 -10.97
CA ALA A 95 1.74 1.63 -10.11
C ALA A 95 1.51 2.22 -8.71
N PHE A 96 0.95 3.44 -8.62
CA PHE A 96 0.70 4.08 -7.33
C PHE A 96 -0.33 3.29 -6.49
N LYS A 97 -1.42 2.81 -7.11
CA LYS A 97 -2.39 1.92 -6.44
C LYS A 97 -1.74 0.64 -5.92
N ALA A 98 -0.89 0.00 -6.72
CA ALA A 98 -0.16 -1.20 -6.29
C ALA A 98 0.73 -0.90 -5.07
N LEU A 99 1.46 0.23 -5.07
CA LEU A 99 2.27 0.67 -3.94
C LEU A 99 1.44 0.89 -2.66
N CYS A 100 0.27 1.55 -2.77
CA CYS A 100 -0.66 1.67 -1.64
C CYS A 100 -1.09 0.28 -1.13
N SER A 101 -1.53 -0.59 -2.03
CA SER A 101 -2.09 -1.91 -1.69
C SER A 101 -1.08 -2.84 -1.02
N VAL A 102 0.20 -2.80 -1.40
CA VAL A 102 1.25 -3.61 -0.74
C VAL A 102 1.81 -2.96 0.54
N GLY A 103 1.35 -1.76 0.91
CA GLY A 103 1.81 -1.08 2.13
C GLY A 103 3.15 -0.34 1.98
N PHE A 104 3.56 0.01 0.77
CA PHE A 104 4.82 0.72 0.52
C PHE A 104 4.91 2.05 1.29
N PHE A 105 3.78 2.71 1.52
CA PHE A 105 3.67 3.98 2.25
C PHE A 105 3.32 3.80 3.74
N SER A 106 3.00 2.60 4.21
CA SER A 106 2.61 2.34 5.61
C SER A 106 3.84 2.30 6.53
N THR A 107 4.46 3.46 6.73
CA THR A 107 5.63 3.65 7.59
C THR A 107 5.28 4.53 8.79
N LYS A 108 6.11 4.49 9.84
CA LYS A 108 5.89 5.33 11.04
C LYS A 108 5.83 6.83 10.74
N SER A 109 6.61 7.30 9.77
CA SER A 109 6.64 8.74 9.40
C SER A 109 5.42 9.18 8.61
N ILE A 110 4.87 8.29 7.77
CA ILE A 110 3.69 8.59 6.94
C ILE A 110 2.40 8.30 7.71
N ALA A 111 2.40 7.30 8.59
CA ALA A 111 1.32 6.95 9.51
C ALA A 111 -0.05 6.78 8.81
N VAL A 112 -0.08 6.09 7.68
CA VAL A 112 -1.29 5.82 6.91
C VAL A 112 -1.48 4.32 6.72
N THR A 113 -2.71 3.81 6.86
CA THR A 113 -3.07 2.44 6.52
C THR A 113 -3.10 2.25 5.01
N ARG A 114 -2.99 1.02 4.53
CA ARG A 114 -3.04 0.69 3.10
C ARG A 114 -4.37 1.11 2.48
N ASN A 115 -5.47 0.80 3.15
CA ASN A 115 -6.82 1.16 2.74
C ASN A 115 -7.00 2.67 2.67
N LYS A 116 -6.59 3.39 3.71
CA LYS A 116 -6.66 4.86 3.74
C LYS A 116 -5.81 5.49 2.65
N ALA A 117 -4.57 5.00 2.45
CA ALA A 117 -3.69 5.49 1.40
C ALA A 117 -4.33 5.33 0.01
N LEU A 118 -4.89 4.16 -0.26
CA LEU A 118 -5.58 3.90 -1.53
C LEU A 118 -6.82 4.77 -1.69
N TYR A 119 -7.64 4.89 -0.66
CA TYR A 119 -8.86 5.69 -0.64
C TYR A 119 -8.59 7.17 -0.89
N GLU A 120 -7.70 7.77 -0.11
CA GLU A 120 -7.36 9.19 -0.24
C GLU A 120 -6.67 9.49 -1.58
N TYR A 121 -5.84 8.57 -2.10
CA TYR A 121 -5.28 8.71 -3.44
C TYR A 121 -6.36 8.69 -4.54
N LEU A 122 -7.39 7.85 -4.41
CA LEU A 122 -8.49 7.80 -5.38
C LEU A 122 -9.27 9.11 -5.43
N ILE A 123 -9.44 9.78 -4.31
CA ILE A 123 -10.03 11.11 -4.23
C ILE A 123 -9.06 12.15 -4.82
N PHE A 124 -7.80 12.14 -4.39
CA PHE A 124 -6.78 13.11 -4.82
C PHE A 124 -6.55 13.12 -6.33
N LYS A 125 -6.54 11.97 -6.98
CA LYS A 125 -6.36 11.86 -8.43
C LYS A 125 -7.48 12.50 -9.26
N ASN A 126 -8.66 12.78 -8.68
CA ASN A 126 -9.78 13.46 -9.35
C ASN A 126 -9.56 14.97 -9.46
N LEU A 127 -8.51 15.51 -8.86
CA LEU A 127 -8.11 16.89 -8.98
C LEU A 127 -7.71 17.22 -10.44
N THR A 128 -8.08 18.40 -10.87
CA THR A 128 -7.62 18.95 -12.15
C THR A 128 -6.15 19.35 -12.06
N LYS A 129 -5.49 19.49 -13.22
CA LYS A 129 -4.09 19.96 -13.27
C LYS A 129 -3.91 21.33 -12.61
N ALA A 130 -4.90 22.24 -12.74
CA ALA A 130 -4.86 23.56 -12.13
C ALA A 130 -4.96 23.47 -10.60
N GLU A 131 -5.85 22.62 -10.08
CA GLU A 131 -6.00 22.37 -8.64
C GLU A 131 -4.73 21.77 -8.03
N LEU A 132 -4.18 20.77 -8.69
CA LEU A 132 -2.93 20.15 -8.27
C LEU A 132 -1.78 21.15 -8.25
N LYS A 133 -1.65 21.96 -9.31
CA LYS A 133 -0.63 23.02 -9.36
C LYS A 133 -0.82 24.03 -8.21
N TRP A 134 -2.05 24.40 -7.91
CA TRP A 134 -2.35 25.32 -6.80
C TRP A 134 -1.94 24.69 -5.45
N LEU A 135 -2.29 23.43 -5.21
CA LEU A 135 -1.88 22.70 -4.00
C LEU A 135 -0.35 22.63 -3.88
N THR A 136 0.34 22.27 -4.96
CA THR A 136 1.82 22.18 -4.97
C THR A 136 2.48 23.51 -4.62
N LEU A 137 1.98 24.63 -5.14
CA LEU A 137 2.52 25.96 -4.87
C LEU A 137 2.26 26.45 -3.44
N ASN A 138 1.12 26.09 -2.85
CA ASN A 138 0.70 26.60 -1.55
C ASN A 138 1.11 25.69 -0.38
N TYR A 139 1.38 24.41 -0.59
CA TYR A 139 1.73 23.48 0.47
C TYR A 139 2.95 23.87 1.31
N PRO A 140 4.05 24.41 0.74
CA PRO A 140 5.20 24.83 1.54
C PRO A 140 4.88 25.89 2.60
N VAL A 141 3.88 26.74 2.34
CA VAL A 141 3.44 27.80 3.24
C VAL A 141 2.33 27.30 4.17
N ARG A 142 1.31 26.64 3.61
CA ARG A 142 0.12 26.20 4.34
C ARG A 142 0.38 24.99 5.24
N LYS A 143 1.25 24.07 4.83
CA LYS A 143 1.66 22.87 5.59
C LYS A 143 0.47 22.06 6.11
N TRP A 144 -0.52 21.80 5.23
CA TRP A 144 -1.68 20.99 5.59
C TRP A 144 -1.27 19.65 6.19
N SER A 145 -1.89 19.29 7.31
CA SER A 145 -1.61 18.04 8.00
C SER A 145 -2.33 16.84 7.38
N ASN A 146 -3.41 17.08 6.64
CA ASN A 146 -4.25 16.06 6.04
C ASN A 146 -4.93 16.56 4.76
N LEU A 147 -5.50 15.64 4.01
CA LEU A 147 -6.13 15.91 2.72
C LEU A 147 -7.39 16.80 2.85
N TYR A 148 -8.15 16.66 3.95
CA TYR A 148 -9.33 17.48 4.17
C TYR A 148 -9.00 18.98 4.26
N ASP A 149 -7.97 19.33 5.02
CA ASP A 149 -7.54 20.73 5.17
C ASP A 149 -7.08 21.32 3.83
N ALA A 150 -6.37 20.52 3.02
CA ALA A 150 -5.94 20.93 1.69
C ALA A 150 -7.15 21.22 0.76
N PHE A 151 -8.16 20.36 0.80
CA PHE A 151 -9.39 20.56 0.00
C PHE A 151 -10.24 21.72 0.51
N LYS A 152 -10.29 21.93 1.82
CA LYS A 152 -10.99 23.07 2.43
C LYS A 152 -10.40 24.41 1.93
N ASP A 153 -9.09 24.52 1.86
CA ASP A 153 -8.41 25.73 1.34
C ASP A 153 -8.59 25.87 -0.19
N LEU A 154 -8.69 24.76 -0.92
CA LEU A 154 -8.90 24.76 -2.36
C LEU A 154 -10.31 25.18 -2.77
N ALA A 155 -11.34 24.89 -1.98
CA ALA A 155 -12.74 25.16 -2.30
C ALA A 155 -13.07 26.66 -2.53
N PRO A 156 -12.55 27.63 -1.73
CA PRO A 156 -12.82 29.05 -1.93
C PRO A 156 -12.19 29.63 -3.21
N THR A 157 -11.02 29.16 -3.63
CA THR A 157 -10.27 29.73 -4.76
C THR A 157 -10.98 29.54 -6.11
N LYS A 158 -11.95 28.65 -6.19
CA LYS A 158 -12.70 28.41 -7.43
C LYS A 158 -13.82 29.39 -7.71
N LYS A 159 -14.19 30.23 -6.76
CA LYS A 159 -15.17 31.32 -6.96
C LYS A 159 -14.59 32.47 -7.79
N GLU A 160 -13.27 32.62 -7.83
CA GLU A 160 -12.58 33.77 -8.47
C GLU A 160 -12.19 33.50 -9.93
N GLY A 161 -12.17 32.25 -10.37
CA GLY A 161 -11.82 31.85 -11.74
C GLY A 161 -13.08 31.70 -12.62
N GLY A 162 -13.62 32.78 -13.11
CA GLY A 162 -14.78 32.80 -14.03
C GLY A 162 -14.51 32.07 -15.34
N GLY A 163 -14.68 30.76 -15.37
CA GLY A 163 -14.77 29.95 -16.56
C GLY A 163 -16.10 29.21 -16.55
N THR A 164 -16.83 29.25 -17.66
CA THR A 164 -18.06 28.48 -17.92
C THR A 164 -17.74 26.99 -18.04
N SER A 165 -17.18 26.37 -17.00
CA SER A 165 -17.08 24.91 -16.92
C SER A 165 -18.49 24.35 -16.70
N LYS A 166 -18.92 23.42 -17.56
CA LYS A 166 -20.20 22.71 -17.42
C LYS A 166 -20.29 21.88 -16.12
N VAL A 167 -19.20 21.71 -15.39
CA VAL A 167 -19.14 21.01 -14.11
C VAL A 167 -18.83 22.01 -13.02
N ASP A 168 -19.71 22.10 -12.02
CA ASP A 168 -19.45 22.89 -10.82
C ASP A 168 -18.35 22.24 -10.00
N ARG A 169 -17.11 22.72 -10.20
CA ARG A 169 -15.94 22.19 -9.49
C ARG A 169 -15.97 22.47 -7.98
N LYS A 170 -16.68 23.52 -7.57
CA LYS A 170 -16.89 23.78 -6.15
C LYS A 170 -17.68 22.65 -5.52
N GLN A 171 -18.82 22.27 -6.14
CA GLN A 171 -19.61 21.15 -5.66
C GLN A 171 -18.85 19.83 -5.66
N VAL A 172 -18.00 19.58 -6.68
CA VAL A 172 -17.15 18.38 -6.70
C VAL A 172 -16.19 18.37 -5.51
N ILE A 173 -15.51 19.47 -5.23
CA ILE A 173 -14.57 19.56 -4.10
C ILE A 173 -15.32 19.39 -2.75
N GLU A 174 -16.51 20.01 -2.60
CA GLU A 174 -17.34 19.85 -1.40
C GLU A 174 -17.79 18.39 -1.21
N ASN A 175 -18.15 17.69 -2.27
CA ASN A 175 -18.50 16.27 -2.23
C ASN A 175 -17.28 15.42 -1.82
N GLU A 176 -16.10 15.68 -2.40
CA GLU A 176 -14.88 14.95 -2.03
C GLU A 176 -14.50 15.21 -0.56
N MET A 177 -14.66 16.43 -0.05
CA MET A 177 -14.48 16.75 1.37
C MET A 177 -15.43 15.96 2.25
N PHE A 178 -16.68 15.81 1.83
CA PHE A 178 -17.64 14.98 2.53
C PHE A 178 -17.19 13.52 2.61
N PHE A 179 -16.73 12.94 1.50
CA PHE A 179 -16.23 11.56 1.45
C PHE A 179 -14.95 11.37 2.26
N ILE A 180 -14.04 12.36 2.31
CA ILE A 180 -12.85 12.28 3.16
C ILE A 180 -13.24 12.16 4.64
N LYS A 181 -14.28 12.89 5.08
CA LYS A 181 -14.78 12.82 6.46
C LYS A 181 -15.64 11.61 6.76
N ASN A 182 -16.40 11.15 5.78
CA ASN A 182 -17.38 10.10 5.90
C ASN A 182 -17.11 8.99 4.89
N PRO A 183 -16.02 8.23 5.06
CA PRO A 183 -15.70 7.13 4.16
C PRO A 183 -16.82 6.08 4.21
N PRO A 184 -17.19 5.45 3.07
CA PRO A 184 -18.29 4.51 2.99
C PRO A 184 -17.98 3.14 3.64
N TYR A 185 -16.76 2.93 4.08
CA TYR A 185 -16.28 1.72 4.76
C TYR A 185 -15.13 2.06 5.72
N ASP A 186 -14.79 1.12 6.59
CA ASP A 186 -13.64 1.26 7.50
C ASP A 186 -12.33 1.33 6.70
N LEU A 187 -11.52 2.32 7.00
CA LEU A 187 -10.20 2.55 6.38
C LEU A 187 -9.05 1.89 7.15
N SER A 188 -9.35 1.09 8.18
CA SER A 188 -8.33 0.25 8.83
C SER A 188 -7.85 -0.85 7.87
N ASP A 189 -6.70 -1.40 8.19
CA ASP A 189 -6.15 -2.52 7.42
C ASP A 189 -6.79 -3.83 7.88
N ASP A 190 -7.69 -4.35 7.07
CA ASP A 190 -8.29 -5.67 7.27
C ASP A 190 -7.28 -6.77 6.92
N PRO A 191 -7.04 -7.78 7.79
CA PRO A 191 -6.08 -8.84 7.57
C PRO A 191 -6.33 -9.68 6.29
N GLU A 192 -7.58 -10.01 5.99
CA GLU A 192 -7.92 -10.79 4.80
C GLU A 192 -7.65 -9.97 3.53
N TRP A 193 -8.05 -8.70 3.54
CA TRP A 193 -7.77 -7.78 2.45
C TRP A 193 -6.25 -7.63 2.21
N ILE A 194 -5.43 -7.50 3.27
CA ILE A 194 -3.96 -7.46 3.15
C ILE A 194 -3.43 -8.69 2.42
N VAL A 195 -3.83 -9.87 2.86
CA VAL A 195 -3.41 -11.15 2.25
C VAL A 195 -3.79 -11.22 0.78
N GLU A 196 -4.99 -10.78 0.42
CA GLU A 196 -5.45 -10.74 -0.97
C GLU A 196 -4.64 -9.77 -1.84
N GLN A 197 -4.36 -8.56 -1.32
CA GLN A 197 -3.57 -7.57 -2.07
C GLN A 197 -2.12 -8.02 -2.24
N GLU A 198 -1.50 -8.58 -1.23
CA GLU A 198 -0.14 -9.12 -1.33
C GLU A 198 -0.09 -10.29 -2.32
N LYS A 199 -1.03 -11.23 -2.27
CA LYS A 199 -1.15 -12.30 -3.25
C LYS A 199 -1.33 -11.76 -4.68
N LYS A 200 -2.16 -10.73 -4.85
CA LYS A 200 -2.41 -10.10 -6.15
C LYS A 200 -1.16 -9.45 -6.73
N PHE A 201 -0.41 -8.71 -5.93
CA PHE A 201 0.70 -7.86 -6.40
C PHE A 201 2.08 -8.47 -6.20
N LEU A 202 2.28 -9.32 -5.18
CA LEU A 202 3.56 -9.97 -4.88
C LEU A 202 3.57 -11.47 -5.27
N GLY A 203 2.41 -12.04 -5.58
CA GLY A 203 2.25 -13.47 -5.89
C GLY A 203 2.02 -14.33 -4.66
N CYS A 204 2.37 -13.87 -3.46
CA CYS A 204 2.16 -14.58 -2.21
C CYS A 204 1.87 -13.61 -1.06
N PRO A 205 1.22 -14.06 0.02
CA PRO A 205 1.10 -13.29 1.25
C PRO A 205 2.45 -13.26 1.98
N VAL A 206 2.87 -12.08 2.39
CA VAL A 206 4.16 -11.81 3.03
C VAL A 206 4.00 -11.39 4.48
N SER A 207 3.16 -10.38 4.73
CA SER A 207 2.96 -9.79 6.06
C SER A 207 2.19 -10.70 7.00
N LEU A 208 1.19 -11.40 6.50
CA LEU A 208 0.33 -12.32 7.24
C LEU A 208 0.11 -13.57 6.40
N SER A 209 0.03 -14.74 7.03
CA SER A 209 -0.48 -15.94 6.37
C SER A 209 -2.00 -15.91 6.27
N LYS A 210 -2.58 -16.71 5.36
CA LYS A 210 -4.03 -16.84 5.29
C LYS A 210 -4.66 -17.33 6.58
N VAL A 211 -3.95 -18.19 7.31
CA VAL A 211 -4.42 -18.72 8.60
C VAL A 211 -4.43 -17.63 9.65
N GLU A 212 -3.37 -16.79 9.73
CA GLU A 212 -3.32 -15.66 10.67
C GLU A 212 -4.37 -14.58 10.35
N ALA A 213 -4.78 -14.46 9.10
CA ALA A 213 -5.84 -13.53 8.67
C ALA A 213 -7.25 -14.07 8.90
N SER A 214 -7.41 -15.37 9.12
CA SER A 214 -8.71 -16.03 9.32
C SER A 214 -9.11 -16.05 10.79
N ASP A 215 -10.38 -16.26 11.07
CA ASP A 215 -10.85 -16.48 12.43
C ASP A 215 -10.31 -17.80 12.98
N THR A 216 -9.43 -17.71 13.95
CA THR A 216 -8.80 -18.84 14.64
C THR A 216 -9.40 -19.10 16.02
N SER A 217 -10.50 -18.46 16.39
CA SER A 217 -11.11 -18.52 17.74
C SER A 217 -11.51 -19.95 18.16
N HIS A 218 -11.81 -20.81 17.19
CA HIS A 218 -12.16 -22.22 17.43
C HIS A 218 -10.97 -23.17 17.44
N SER A 219 -9.75 -22.69 17.16
CA SER A 219 -8.55 -23.52 17.21
C SER A 219 -7.99 -23.57 18.63
N ASN A 220 -7.59 -24.75 19.07
CA ASN A 220 -6.97 -24.95 20.38
C ASN A 220 -5.47 -25.24 20.31
N THR A 221 -4.93 -25.37 19.11
CA THR A 221 -3.51 -25.61 18.86
C THR A 221 -3.11 -25.20 17.45
N THR A 222 -1.80 -25.15 17.21
CA THR A 222 -1.21 -24.84 15.91
C THR A 222 -0.44 -26.06 15.37
N CYS A 223 -0.22 -26.12 14.05
CA CYS A 223 0.60 -27.17 13.44
C CYS A 223 2.00 -27.24 14.07
N LYS A 224 2.60 -26.08 14.43
CA LYS A 224 3.91 -26.01 15.09
C LYS A 224 3.89 -26.66 16.48
N GLU A 225 2.85 -26.43 17.25
CA GLU A 225 2.70 -27.04 18.57
C GLU A 225 2.50 -28.55 18.49
N ILE A 226 1.74 -29.03 17.50
CA ILE A 226 1.57 -30.46 17.22
C ILE A 226 2.91 -31.11 16.88
N LEU A 227 3.69 -30.50 15.99
CA LEU A 227 5.01 -30.98 15.63
C LEU A 227 5.99 -31.01 16.82
N ASN A 228 5.81 -30.10 17.77
CA ASN A 228 6.59 -30.06 19.02
C ASN A 228 6.06 -31.00 20.14
N GLY A 229 5.09 -31.87 19.82
CA GLY A 229 4.52 -32.81 20.76
C GLY A 229 3.52 -32.23 21.76
N LYS A 230 3.10 -30.96 21.58
CA LYS A 230 2.07 -30.32 22.39
C LYS A 230 0.70 -30.55 21.77
N HIS A 231 0.03 -31.62 22.15
CA HIS A 231 -1.33 -31.90 21.71
C HIS A 231 -2.14 -32.60 22.79
N GLY A 232 -3.38 -32.17 22.93
CA GLY A 232 -4.37 -32.84 23.78
C GLY A 232 -5.06 -34.00 23.08
N LYS A 233 -6.11 -34.55 23.70
CA LYS A 233 -6.92 -35.61 23.10
C LYS A 233 -7.76 -35.10 21.92
N ASP A 234 -8.28 -33.88 22.03
CA ASP A 234 -9.10 -33.26 21.00
C ASP A 234 -8.33 -32.09 20.39
N ILE A 235 -7.97 -32.22 19.13
CA ILE A 235 -7.23 -31.22 18.37
C ILE A 235 -8.17 -30.53 17.38
N CYS A 236 -8.27 -29.20 17.48
CA CYS A 236 -8.91 -28.35 16.52
C CYS A 236 -7.89 -27.34 15.96
N ILE A 237 -7.65 -27.39 14.66
CA ILE A 237 -6.73 -26.48 13.96
C ILE A 237 -7.44 -25.73 12.86
N VAL A 238 -7.01 -24.50 12.60
CA VAL A 238 -7.32 -23.77 11.37
C VAL A 238 -6.16 -23.94 10.41
N ALA A 239 -6.43 -24.42 9.21
CA ALA A 239 -5.42 -24.68 8.21
C ALA A 239 -5.89 -24.26 6.81
N ASN A 240 -4.95 -23.90 5.94
CA ASN A 240 -5.24 -23.65 4.53
C ASN A 240 -5.18 -24.97 3.75
N VAL A 241 -6.29 -25.32 3.11
CA VAL A 241 -6.38 -26.53 2.27
C VAL A 241 -5.73 -26.23 0.92
N SER A 242 -4.60 -26.83 0.62
CA SER A 242 -3.88 -26.66 -0.63
C SER A 242 -4.36 -27.59 -1.75
N ARG A 243 -4.86 -28.79 -1.41
CA ARG A 243 -5.32 -29.78 -2.38
C ARG A 243 -6.40 -30.70 -1.80
N LEU A 244 -7.45 -30.94 -2.55
CA LEU A 244 -8.47 -31.96 -2.28
C LEU A 244 -8.31 -33.09 -3.30
N GLN A 245 -8.10 -34.31 -2.82
CA GLN A 245 -8.19 -35.52 -3.66
C GLN A 245 -9.50 -36.24 -3.37
N LYS A 246 -10.31 -36.46 -4.39
CA LYS A 246 -11.44 -37.38 -4.32
C LYS A 246 -10.93 -38.77 -4.65
N TYR A 247 -11.13 -39.72 -3.76
CA TYR A 247 -10.91 -41.14 -3.98
C TYR A 247 -12.17 -41.77 -4.50
#